data_44ec3058bca1612c9bade7da414d2691
#
_entry.id   44ec3058bca1612c9bade7da414d2691
#
_cell.length_a   1.000
_cell.length_b   1.000
_cell.length_c   1.000
_cell.angle_alpha   90.00
_cell.angle_beta   90.00
_cell.angle_gamma   90.00
#
_symmetry.space_group_name_H-M   'P 1'
#
loop_
_entity.id
_entity.type
_entity.pdbx_description
1 polymer ?
#
loop_
_entity_poly.entity_id
_entity_poly.type
_entity_poly.pdbx_seq_one_letter_code
_entity_poly.pdbx_strand_id
1 'polypeptide(L)'
;MENTQSSAKTPKLKLDFKDSKYATGRRKTSIAKVWLKKGSGKIYVNGKLFTEYFADETHKMQITRPFEIINQATDYDVRCSVKGGGPTGQAGAMVHGISKALVLFDENLKSTLKTEKLTTRDSRSVERKKPGRKKARRSFQFSKR
;
A
#
# COMPACT_ATOMS: atom_id res chain seq x y z
N MET A 1 -44.70 5.28 -6.63
CA MET A 1 -43.56 5.30 -7.58
C MET A 1 -42.32 4.89 -6.80
N GLU A 2 -42.00 3.61 -6.85
CA GLU A 2 -40.88 3.04 -6.12
C GLU A 2 -39.59 3.19 -6.95
N ASN A 3 -38.64 3.97 -6.43
CA ASN A 3 -37.30 4.09 -7.00
C ASN A 3 -36.40 3.01 -6.38
N THR A 4 -36.43 1.81 -6.95
CA THR A 4 -35.53 0.74 -6.61
C THR A 4 -34.18 1.00 -7.31
N GLN A 5 -33.27 1.72 -6.64
CA GLN A 5 -31.87 1.78 -7.07
C GLN A 5 -31.21 0.43 -6.80
N SER A 6 -31.17 -0.43 -7.81
CA SER A 6 -30.37 -1.65 -7.80
C SER A 6 -28.89 -1.26 -7.76
N SER A 7 -28.23 -1.47 -6.63
CA SER A 7 -26.79 -1.38 -6.52
C SER A 7 -26.16 -2.47 -7.39
N ALA A 8 -25.74 -2.11 -8.59
CA ALA A 8 -25.02 -2.97 -9.50
C ALA A 8 -23.72 -3.44 -8.80
N LYS A 9 -23.67 -4.71 -8.40
CA LYS A 9 -22.45 -5.36 -7.92
C LYS A 9 -21.44 -5.33 -9.07
N THR A 10 -20.43 -4.46 -8.95
CA THR A 10 -19.28 -4.44 -9.85
C THR A 10 -18.75 -5.86 -10.04
N PRO A 11 -18.57 -6.35 -11.28
CA PRO A 11 -18.07 -7.69 -11.52
C PRO A 11 -16.68 -7.82 -10.89
N LYS A 12 -16.51 -8.81 -10.01
CA LYS A 12 -15.20 -9.15 -9.45
C LYS A 12 -14.32 -9.66 -10.60
N LEU A 13 -13.39 -8.83 -11.06
CA LEU A 13 -12.39 -9.23 -12.04
C LEU A 13 -11.64 -10.46 -11.51
N LYS A 14 -11.86 -11.60 -12.16
CA LYS A 14 -11.05 -12.82 -11.95
C LYS A 14 -9.71 -12.59 -12.66
N LEU A 15 -8.77 -12.03 -11.94
CA LEU A 15 -7.39 -11.90 -12.41
C LEU A 15 -6.67 -13.19 -12.08
N ASP A 16 -6.30 -13.96 -13.11
CA ASP A 16 -5.47 -15.15 -12.95
C ASP A 16 -4.04 -14.75 -12.62
N PHE A 17 -3.67 -14.90 -11.34
CA PHE A 17 -2.33 -14.67 -10.83
C PHE A 17 -1.59 -15.97 -10.49
N LYS A 18 -1.79 -17.03 -11.29
CA LYS A 18 -1.20 -18.35 -11.03
C LYS A 18 0.33 -18.33 -10.94
N ASP A 19 1.00 -17.56 -11.80
CA ASP A 19 2.47 -17.45 -11.89
C ASP A 19 3.01 -16.14 -11.31
N SER A 20 2.31 -15.55 -10.34
CA SER A 20 2.69 -14.30 -9.73
C SER A 20 3.70 -14.50 -8.60
N LYS A 21 4.63 -13.55 -8.44
CA LYS A 21 5.48 -13.45 -7.25
C LYS A 21 4.71 -12.78 -6.12
N TYR A 22 4.73 -13.41 -4.97
CA TYR A 22 4.02 -12.94 -3.79
C TYR A 22 4.97 -12.30 -2.78
N ALA A 23 4.62 -11.11 -2.30
CA ALA A 23 5.32 -10.47 -1.20
C ALA A 23 4.35 -9.72 -0.28
N THR A 24 4.73 -9.57 0.98
CA THR A 24 3.99 -8.77 1.96
C THR A 24 4.72 -7.47 2.25
N GLY A 25 3.97 -6.37 2.28
CA GLY A 25 4.44 -5.09 2.76
C GLY A 25 3.71 -4.67 4.03
N ARG A 26 4.38 -3.90 4.87
CA ARG A 26 3.83 -3.37 6.11
C ARG A 26 4.27 -1.94 6.35
N ARG A 27 3.36 -1.10 6.81
CA ARG A 27 3.62 0.27 7.26
C ARG A 27 2.63 0.64 8.35
N LYS A 28 3.10 1.19 9.47
CA LYS A 28 2.26 1.46 10.66
C LYS A 28 1.47 0.20 11.04
N THR A 29 0.15 0.28 11.09
CA THR A 29 -0.77 -0.85 11.34
C THR A 29 -1.30 -1.49 10.06
N SER A 30 -0.92 -0.97 8.88
CA SER A 30 -1.38 -1.48 7.57
C SER A 30 -0.56 -2.66 7.10
N ILE A 31 -1.24 -3.63 6.50
CA ILE A 31 -0.66 -4.82 5.90
C ILE A 31 -1.13 -4.91 4.44
N ALA A 32 -0.19 -5.05 3.52
CA ALA A 32 -0.45 -5.27 2.10
C ALA A 32 0.06 -6.64 1.68
N LYS A 33 -0.80 -7.44 1.08
CA LYS A 33 -0.45 -8.67 0.37
C LYS A 33 -0.39 -8.34 -1.12
N VAL A 34 0.77 -8.50 -1.73
CA VAL A 34 1.02 -8.09 -3.12
C VAL A 34 1.36 -9.30 -3.96
N TRP A 35 0.66 -9.46 -5.06
CA TRP A 35 0.95 -10.41 -6.13
C TRP A 35 1.36 -9.62 -7.37
N LEU A 36 2.53 -9.90 -7.87
CA LEU A 36 3.13 -9.24 -9.03
C LEU A 36 3.28 -10.24 -10.17
N LYS A 37 2.90 -9.85 -11.38
CA LYS A 37 3.01 -10.64 -12.61
C LYS A 37 3.47 -9.72 -13.74
N LYS A 38 4.17 -10.25 -14.73
CA LYS A 38 4.42 -9.50 -15.98
C LYS A 38 3.09 -9.27 -16.72
N GLY A 39 2.85 -8.06 -17.16
CA GLY A 39 1.56 -7.69 -17.76
C GLY A 39 1.53 -6.32 -18.40
N SER A 40 0.46 -5.58 -18.22
CA SER A 40 0.13 -4.33 -18.91
C SER A 40 0.18 -3.07 -18.04
N GLY A 41 0.70 -3.16 -16.82
CA GLY A 41 0.83 -2.02 -15.90
C GLY A 41 -0.42 -1.71 -15.08
N LYS A 42 -1.34 -2.65 -14.93
CA LYS A 42 -2.57 -2.44 -14.17
C LYS A 42 -2.39 -2.78 -12.70
N ILE A 43 -2.78 -1.86 -11.82
CA ILE A 43 -2.69 -2.03 -10.37
C ILE A 43 -4.09 -2.09 -9.77
N TYR A 44 -4.42 -3.21 -9.14
CA TYR A 44 -5.70 -3.44 -8.46
C TYR A 44 -5.52 -3.54 -6.95
N VAL A 45 -6.35 -2.83 -6.22
CA VAL A 45 -6.37 -2.80 -4.76
C VAL A 45 -7.75 -3.20 -4.26
N ASN A 46 -7.83 -4.31 -3.53
CA ASN A 46 -9.09 -4.85 -3.01
C ASN A 46 -10.20 -4.96 -4.08
N GLY A 47 -9.83 -5.28 -5.33
CA GLY A 47 -10.76 -5.44 -6.45
C GLY A 47 -11.12 -4.15 -7.22
N LYS A 48 -10.57 -3.00 -6.84
CA LYS A 48 -10.73 -1.71 -7.54
C LYS A 48 -9.40 -1.29 -8.16
N LEU A 49 -9.43 -0.43 -9.15
CA LEU A 49 -8.20 0.23 -9.64
C LEU A 49 -7.60 1.09 -8.52
N PHE A 50 -6.28 1.16 -8.45
CA PHE A 50 -5.60 1.96 -7.42
C PHE A 50 -5.93 3.45 -7.51
N THR A 51 -6.23 3.95 -8.71
CA THR A 51 -6.67 5.34 -8.96
C THR A 51 -8.04 5.66 -8.36
N GLU A 52 -8.93 4.67 -8.29
CA GLU A 52 -10.24 4.80 -7.65
C GLU A 52 -10.17 4.56 -6.13
N TYR A 53 -9.25 3.70 -5.70
CA TYR A 53 -9.10 3.35 -4.29
C TYR A 53 -8.44 4.48 -3.49
N PHE A 54 -7.40 5.11 -4.06
CA PHE A 54 -6.72 6.26 -3.46
C PHE A 54 -7.19 7.55 -4.13
N ALA A 55 -7.87 8.41 -3.39
CA ALA A 55 -8.30 9.72 -3.87
C ALA A 55 -7.12 10.69 -4.03
N ASP A 56 -6.12 10.60 -3.15
CA ASP A 56 -4.97 11.52 -3.09
C ASP A 56 -3.90 11.14 -4.12
N GLU A 57 -3.51 12.11 -4.94
CA GLU A 57 -2.45 11.98 -5.95
C GLU A 57 -1.10 11.62 -5.33
N THR A 58 -0.81 12.14 -4.14
CA THR A 58 0.45 11.83 -3.42
C THR A 58 0.59 10.34 -3.16
N HIS A 59 -0.49 9.67 -2.79
CA HIS A 59 -0.48 8.22 -2.59
C HIS A 59 -0.29 7.45 -3.89
N LYS A 60 -0.89 7.93 -4.99
CA LYS A 60 -0.73 7.33 -6.32
C LYS A 60 0.73 7.41 -6.78
N MET A 61 1.35 8.59 -6.66
CA MET A 61 2.77 8.79 -6.98
C MET A 61 3.69 7.91 -6.13
N GLN A 62 3.39 7.74 -4.84
CA GLN A 62 4.16 6.84 -3.98
C GLN A 62 4.10 5.39 -4.46
N ILE A 63 2.94 4.93 -4.90
CA ILE A 63 2.73 3.55 -5.36
C ILE A 63 3.44 3.28 -6.68
N THR A 64 3.52 4.26 -7.59
CA THR A 64 4.23 4.13 -8.88
C THR A 64 5.75 4.25 -8.75
N ARG A 65 6.25 4.91 -7.71
CA ARG A 65 7.68 5.17 -7.50
C ARG A 65 8.61 3.95 -7.66
N PRO A 66 8.32 2.74 -7.15
CA PRO A 66 9.18 1.57 -7.37
C PRO A 66 9.36 1.24 -8.85
N PHE A 67 8.31 1.39 -9.66
CA PHE A 67 8.35 1.11 -11.10
C PHE A 67 9.09 2.18 -11.88
N GLU A 68 9.00 3.44 -11.47
CA GLU A 68 9.73 4.57 -12.06
C GLU A 68 11.24 4.41 -11.88
N ILE A 69 11.68 3.99 -10.69
CA ILE A 69 13.10 3.77 -10.37
C ILE A 69 13.72 2.68 -11.24
N ILE A 70 12.97 1.65 -11.57
CA ILE A 70 13.44 0.56 -12.43
C ILE A 70 13.18 0.80 -13.92
N ASN A 71 12.55 1.93 -14.30
CA ASN A 71 12.13 2.28 -15.65
C ASN A 71 11.24 1.22 -16.35
N GLN A 72 10.40 0.53 -15.58
CA GLN A 72 9.53 -0.56 -16.04
C GLN A 72 8.07 -0.34 -15.58
N ALA A 73 7.54 0.86 -15.81
CA ALA A 73 6.22 1.25 -15.30
C ALA A 73 5.05 0.44 -15.89
N THR A 74 5.19 -0.07 -17.11
CA THR A 74 4.12 -0.77 -17.86
C THR A 74 4.25 -2.28 -17.89
N ASP A 75 5.32 -2.85 -17.35
CA ASP A 75 5.67 -4.26 -17.59
C ASP A 75 5.05 -5.21 -16.54
N TYR A 76 4.43 -4.68 -15.50
CA TYR A 76 3.92 -5.48 -14.39
C TYR A 76 2.48 -5.18 -14.05
N ASP A 77 1.68 -6.22 -13.93
CA ASP A 77 0.36 -6.16 -13.32
C ASP A 77 0.45 -6.49 -11.83
N VAL A 78 -0.25 -5.70 -11.01
CA VAL A 78 -0.25 -5.85 -9.55
C VAL A 78 -1.66 -6.10 -9.04
N ARG A 79 -1.80 -7.14 -8.25
CA ARG A 79 -2.97 -7.35 -7.41
C ARG A 79 -2.57 -7.17 -5.95
N CYS A 80 -3.27 -6.30 -5.25
CA CYS A 80 -3.00 -6.03 -3.85
C CYS A 80 -4.25 -6.24 -2.98
N SER A 81 -4.07 -6.90 -1.85
CA SER A 81 -5.07 -6.95 -0.78
C SER A 81 -4.53 -6.20 0.43
N VAL A 82 -5.20 -5.11 0.81
CA VAL A 82 -4.74 -4.20 1.87
C VAL A 82 -5.72 -4.23 3.03
N LYS A 83 -5.20 -4.28 4.26
CA LYS A 83 -6.00 -4.25 5.48
C LYS A 83 -5.33 -3.38 6.55
N GLY A 84 -6.16 -2.78 7.38
CA GLY A 84 -5.73 -2.00 8.55
C GLY A 84 -5.18 -0.62 8.22
N GLY A 85 -5.03 0.19 9.24
CA GLY A 85 -4.53 1.56 9.14
C GLY A 85 -5.37 2.49 8.28
N GLY A 86 -4.76 3.58 7.86
CA GLY A 86 -5.36 4.59 6.96
C GLY A 86 -4.72 4.57 5.56
N PRO A 87 -5.22 5.42 4.64
CA PRO A 87 -4.73 5.47 3.26
C PRO A 87 -3.22 5.64 3.14
N THR A 88 -2.63 6.53 3.91
CA THR A 88 -1.17 6.78 3.94
C THR A 88 -0.38 5.54 4.36
N GLY A 89 -0.83 4.83 5.40
CA GLY A 89 -0.21 3.59 5.85
C GLY A 89 -0.35 2.47 4.82
N GLN A 90 -1.52 2.38 4.19
CA GLN A 90 -1.81 1.40 3.14
C GLN A 90 -0.96 1.62 1.90
N ALA A 91 -0.83 2.88 1.41
CA ALA A 91 0.04 3.22 0.30
C ALA A 91 1.50 2.84 0.60
N GLY A 92 2.03 3.22 1.77
CA GLY A 92 3.38 2.84 2.19
C GLY A 92 3.58 1.33 2.32
N ALA A 93 2.59 0.60 2.80
CA ALA A 93 2.63 -0.87 2.86
C ALA A 93 2.66 -1.49 1.46
N MET A 94 1.89 -0.95 0.50
CA MET A 94 1.91 -1.39 -0.89
C MET A 94 3.27 -1.17 -1.53
N VAL A 95 3.85 0.03 -1.40
CA VAL A 95 5.20 0.36 -1.91
C VAL A 95 6.23 -0.67 -1.42
N HIS A 96 6.24 -0.94 -0.12
CA HIS A 96 7.14 -1.92 0.48
C HIS A 96 6.90 -3.34 -0.08
N GLY A 97 5.63 -3.75 -0.25
CA GLY A 97 5.28 -5.05 -0.82
C GLY A 97 5.65 -5.19 -2.29
N ILE A 98 5.39 -4.17 -3.11
CA ILE A 98 5.75 -4.11 -4.53
C ILE A 98 7.26 -4.22 -4.70
N SER A 99 8.03 -3.42 -3.96
CA SER A 99 9.49 -3.43 -4.02
C SER A 99 10.08 -4.81 -3.67
N LYS A 100 9.53 -5.48 -2.66
CA LYS A 100 9.93 -6.85 -2.33
C LYS A 100 9.55 -7.86 -3.42
N ALA A 101 8.39 -7.71 -4.03
CA ALA A 101 7.96 -8.59 -5.12
C ALA A 101 8.84 -8.41 -6.37
N LEU A 102 9.24 -7.18 -6.69
CA LEU A 102 10.19 -6.89 -7.78
C LEU A 102 11.54 -7.55 -7.57
N VAL A 103 12.08 -7.52 -6.35
CA VAL A 103 13.32 -8.22 -6.01
C VAL A 103 13.21 -9.73 -6.17
N LEU A 104 12.02 -10.32 -5.98
CA LEU A 104 11.79 -11.75 -6.24
C LEU A 104 11.74 -12.09 -7.73
N PHE A 105 11.48 -11.11 -8.61
CA PHE A 105 11.58 -11.28 -10.05
C PHE A 105 13.02 -11.16 -10.54
N ASP A 106 13.71 -10.14 -10.05
CA ASP A 106 15.10 -9.86 -10.44
C ASP A 106 15.90 -9.39 -9.22
N GLU A 107 16.85 -10.22 -8.78
CA GLU A 107 17.70 -9.92 -7.63
C GLU A 107 18.63 -8.71 -7.86
N ASN A 108 18.96 -8.39 -9.11
CA ASN A 108 19.80 -7.24 -9.45
C ASN A 108 19.14 -5.90 -9.03
N LEU A 109 17.80 -5.84 -9.02
CA LEU A 109 17.06 -4.65 -8.61
C LEU A 109 17.14 -4.36 -7.10
N LYS A 110 17.62 -5.33 -6.32
CA LYS A 110 17.72 -5.22 -4.86
C LYS A 110 18.60 -4.06 -4.42
N SER A 111 19.76 -3.85 -5.04
CA SER A 111 20.69 -2.78 -4.71
C SER A 111 20.05 -1.40 -4.96
N THR A 112 19.45 -1.20 -6.13
CA THR A 112 18.81 0.04 -6.54
C THR A 112 17.63 0.39 -5.62
N LEU A 113 16.72 -0.56 -5.41
CA LEU A 113 15.54 -0.37 -4.54
C LEU A 113 15.93 -0.18 -3.06
N LYS A 114 17.04 -0.77 -2.60
CA LYS A 114 17.53 -0.61 -1.24
C LYS A 114 18.16 0.78 -1.02
N THR A 115 18.88 1.32 -1.99
CA THR A 115 19.43 2.69 -1.94
C THR A 115 18.30 3.72 -1.73
N GLU A 116 17.17 3.54 -2.39
CA GLU A 116 15.97 4.36 -2.24
C GLU A 116 15.12 3.99 -0.99
N LYS A 117 15.62 3.09 -0.12
CA LYS A 117 14.95 2.63 1.11
C LYS A 117 13.57 2.01 0.92
N LEU A 118 13.23 1.53 -0.28
CA LEU A 118 11.93 0.96 -0.60
C LEU A 118 11.76 -0.49 -0.12
N THR A 119 12.84 -1.24 -0.02
CA THR A 119 12.85 -2.62 0.49
C THR A 119 12.93 -2.71 2.00
N THR A 120 13.28 -1.61 2.68
CA THR A 120 13.43 -1.56 4.13
C THR A 120 12.09 -1.18 4.77
N ARG A 121 11.65 -1.97 5.77
CA ARG A 121 10.44 -1.62 6.52
C ARG A 121 10.69 -0.41 7.41
N ASP A 122 9.82 0.59 7.33
CA ASP A 122 9.76 1.68 8.30
C ASP A 122 8.98 1.20 9.54
N SER A 123 9.66 1.11 10.67
CA SER A 123 9.10 0.61 11.93
C SER A 123 8.34 1.67 12.73
N ARG A 124 8.36 2.94 12.31
CA ARG A 124 7.69 4.02 13.02
C ARG A 124 6.18 3.77 13.09
N SER A 125 5.63 3.83 14.30
CA SER A 125 4.21 3.73 14.59
C SER A 125 3.79 4.77 15.61
N VAL A 126 2.48 5.02 15.72
CA VAL A 126 1.96 5.96 16.70
C VAL A 126 2.19 5.42 18.12
N GLU A 127 2.80 6.24 18.96
CA GLU A 127 3.04 5.90 20.36
C GLU A 127 1.71 5.82 21.14
N ARG A 128 1.59 4.85 22.02
CA ARG A 128 0.38 4.62 22.82
C ARG A 128 0.14 5.79 23.80
N LYS A 129 -1.12 6.18 23.93
CA LYS A 129 -1.56 7.11 25.00
C LYS A 129 -1.23 6.51 26.37
N LYS A 130 -0.73 7.34 27.28
CA LYS A 130 -0.35 6.93 28.65
C LYS A 130 -1.31 7.48 29.70
N PRO A 131 -1.49 6.78 30.84
CA PRO A 131 -2.29 7.28 31.96
C PRO A 131 -1.78 8.63 32.46
N GLY A 132 -2.69 9.53 32.81
CA GLY A 132 -2.34 10.87 33.32
C GLY A 132 -1.87 11.85 32.23
N ARG A 133 -1.99 11.52 30.94
CA ARG A 133 -1.64 12.38 29.82
C ARG A 133 -2.77 12.47 28.80
N LYS A 134 -2.86 13.61 28.09
CA LYS A 134 -3.86 13.80 27.00
C LYS A 134 -3.57 12.94 25.78
N LYS A 135 -2.30 12.78 25.45
CA LYS A 135 -1.76 11.93 24.35
C LYS A 135 -0.59 11.13 24.89
N ALA A 136 0.23 10.56 24.02
CA ALA A 136 1.40 9.79 24.43
C ALA A 136 2.34 10.59 25.35
N ARG A 137 2.60 11.85 25.02
CA ARG A 137 3.53 12.73 25.74
C ARG A 137 2.92 14.06 26.20
N ARG A 138 1.80 14.49 25.66
CA ARG A 138 1.16 15.74 26.00
C ARG A 138 0.54 15.65 27.40
N SER A 139 1.00 16.51 28.30
CA SER A 139 0.47 16.66 29.66
C SER A 139 -0.83 17.48 29.68
N PHE A 140 -1.58 17.35 30.76
CA PHE A 140 -2.67 18.26 31.06
C PHE A 140 -2.11 19.62 31.44
N GLN A 141 -2.91 20.66 31.22
CA GLN A 141 -2.53 22.02 31.62
C GLN A 141 -2.40 22.11 33.14
N PHE A 142 -1.30 22.71 33.59
CA PHE A 142 -1.10 22.98 35.03
C PHE A 142 -2.07 24.09 35.48
N SER A 143 -2.72 23.88 36.62
CA SER A 143 -3.54 24.91 37.28
C SER A 143 -2.89 25.31 38.57
N LYS A 144 -2.77 26.61 38.83
CA LYS A 144 -2.23 27.17 40.07
C LYS A 144 -3.22 27.20 41.24
N ARG A 145 -4.42 26.63 41.09
CA ARG A 145 -5.44 26.60 42.13
C ARG A 145 -5.46 25.25 42.83
#